data_8489090460029020991c41c4d765a23a
#
_entry.id   8489090460029020991c41c4d765a23a
#
_cell.length_a   1.000
_cell.length_b   1.000
_cell.length_c   1.000
_cell.angle_alpha   90.00
_cell.angle_beta   90.00
_cell.angle_gamma   90.00
#
_symmetry.space_group_name_H-M   'P 1'
#
loop_
_entity.id
_entity.type
_entity.pdbx_description
1 polymer ?
#
loop_
_entity_poly.entity_id
_entity_poly.type
_entity_poly.pdbx_seq_one_letter_code
_entity_poly.pdbx_strand_id
1 'polypeptide(L)'
;MSIKKSNSSQWRKGLILSATFLFLLFVAGISVSCNKKNKTVGESALSADDILNSGGIDTFSLKTFSIVEDSISTKNPRFNLLGSFNDPVFGTTEASFYTQISLSGFSPDFGILGDVIIDSFIAAFRYGGYYGAMSEHLFEVYEIDQDLSADSSYYGFSTAPTKPLNLVPTANNEGYILPKPLTQAVVGADTVAPQLRIPLDTVFARQMMEMAEVVADNNEFIENFKGLFFKVNNSAQGQGQGNILYLESTN
;
A
#
# COMPACT_ATOMS: atom_id res chain seq x y z
N MET A 1 -38.90 -12.15 94.81
CA MET A 1 -39.11 -12.70 93.47
C MET A 1 -37.87 -12.32 92.61
N SER A 2 -36.96 -13.25 92.48
CA SER A 2 -35.65 -12.99 91.89
C SER A 2 -35.66 -13.56 90.45
N ILE A 3 -35.52 -12.68 89.47
CA ILE A 3 -35.51 -13.08 88.03
C ILE A 3 -34.06 -13.33 87.63
N LYS A 4 -33.76 -14.57 87.33
CA LYS A 4 -32.46 -15.02 86.86
C LYS A 4 -32.27 -14.62 85.40
N LYS A 5 -31.35 -13.68 85.07
CA LYS A 5 -31.01 -13.19 83.69
C LYS A 5 -30.31 -14.30 82.96
N SER A 6 -30.88 -14.71 81.85
CA SER A 6 -30.40 -15.76 81.00
C SER A 6 -29.08 -15.35 80.28
N ASN A 7 -28.11 -16.27 80.28
CA ASN A 7 -26.73 -16.10 79.78
C ASN A 7 -26.61 -16.29 78.22
N SER A 8 -27.39 -15.50 77.50
CA SER A 8 -27.46 -15.62 76.02
C SER A 8 -26.21 -15.12 75.28
N SER A 9 -25.35 -14.36 75.98
CA SER A 9 -24.11 -13.78 75.35
C SER A 9 -22.99 -14.81 75.14
N GLN A 10 -22.89 -15.79 76.06
CA GLN A 10 -21.83 -16.81 76.02
C GLN A 10 -22.09 -17.83 74.83
N TRP A 11 -23.36 -18.18 74.66
CA TRP A 11 -23.73 -19.09 73.56
C TRP A 11 -23.47 -18.50 72.16
N ARG A 12 -23.74 -17.22 72.02
CA ARG A 12 -23.46 -16.52 70.69
C ARG A 12 -21.97 -16.44 70.40
N LYS A 13 -21.12 -16.22 71.40
CA LYS A 13 -19.66 -16.21 71.24
C LYS A 13 -19.11 -17.60 70.87
N GLY A 14 -19.63 -18.66 71.54
CA GLY A 14 -19.27 -20.03 71.19
C GLY A 14 -19.65 -20.42 69.74
N LEU A 15 -20.82 -20.00 69.28
CA LEU A 15 -21.35 -20.28 67.99
C LEU A 15 -20.50 -19.53 66.89
N ILE A 16 -20.09 -18.31 67.15
CA ILE A 16 -19.24 -17.54 66.24
C ILE A 16 -17.83 -18.15 66.18
N LEU A 17 -17.24 -18.56 67.29
CA LEU A 17 -15.94 -19.20 67.34
C LEU A 17 -15.95 -20.56 66.60
N SER A 18 -16.99 -21.35 66.70
CA SER A 18 -17.10 -22.63 66.00
C SER A 18 -17.31 -22.44 64.47
N ALA A 19 -18.09 -21.43 64.12
CA ALA A 19 -18.30 -21.08 62.71
C ALA A 19 -17.00 -20.57 62.01
N THR A 20 -16.22 -19.72 62.72
CA THR A 20 -14.94 -19.26 62.21
C THR A 20 -13.91 -20.37 62.11
N PHE A 21 -13.87 -21.31 63.04
CA PHE A 21 -13.01 -22.47 63.01
C PHE A 21 -13.37 -23.42 61.85
N LEU A 22 -14.67 -23.65 61.63
CA LEU A 22 -15.15 -24.47 60.51
C LEU A 22 -14.83 -23.80 59.16
N PHE A 23 -14.95 -22.48 59.07
CA PHE A 23 -14.60 -21.71 57.87
C PHE A 23 -13.08 -21.76 57.58
N LEU A 24 -12.22 -21.69 58.61
CA LEU A 24 -10.78 -21.81 58.47
C LEU A 24 -10.38 -23.23 58.00
N LEU A 25 -11.04 -24.29 58.51
CA LEU A 25 -10.82 -25.66 58.08
C LEU A 25 -11.26 -25.86 56.63
N PHE A 26 -12.35 -25.22 56.21
CA PHE A 26 -12.84 -25.28 54.83
C PHE A 26 -11.84 -24.58 53.84
N VAL A 27 -11.33 -23.41 54.21
CA VAL A 27 -10.33 -22.68 53.40
C VAL A 27 -9.01 -23.47 53.34
N ALA A 28 -8.56 -24.08 54.43
CA ALA A 28 -7.36 -24.92 54.44
C ALA A 28 -7.51 -26.18 53.58
N GLY A 29 -8.72 -26.75 53.49
CA GLY A 29 -9.02 -27.89 52.65
C GLY A 29 -8.97 -27.60 51.14
N ILE A 30 -9.27 -26.36 50.74
CA ILE A 30 -9.23 -25.94 49.35
C ILE A 30 -7.77 -25.73 48.85
N SER A 31 -6.85 -25.43 49.75
CA SER A 31 -5.44 -25.13 49.44
C SER A 31 -4.59 -26.38 49.10
N VAL A 32 -5.11 -27.58 49.30
CA VAL A 32 -4.34 -28.83 49.09
C VAL A 32 -4.63 -29.52 47.77
N SER A 33 -5.52 -28.95 46.94
CA SER A 33 -6.05 -29.62 45.73
C SER A 33 -5.33 -29.32 44.42
N CYS A 34 -4.12 -28.85 44.40
CA CYS A 34 -3.42 -28.63 43.16
C CYS A 34 -1.96 -29.07 43.20
N ASN A 35 -1.71 -30.37 43.33
CA ASN A 35 -0.41 -30.92 42.96
C ASN A 35 -0.53 -32.34 42.43
N LYS A 36 -1.38 -32.53 41.40
CA LYS A 36 -1.26 -33.71 40.59
C LYS A 36 -0.31 -33.38 39.45
N LYS A 37 0.91 -33.88 39.53
CA LYS A 37 1.73 -34.10 38.35
C LYS A 37 0.85 -34.90 37.35
N ASN A 38 0.61 -34.36 36.18
CA ASN A 38 -0.04 -35.09 35.10
C ASN A 38 0.80 -36.34 34.82
N LYS A 39 0.45 -37.43 35.45
CA LYS A 39 0.90 -38.74 34.99
C LYS A 39 0.03 -39.07 33.80
N THR A 40 0.62 -39.11 32.63
CA THR A 40 -0.01 -39.62 31.42
C THR A 40 -0.57 -41.01 31.71
N VAL A 41 -1.85 -41.20 31.44
CA VAL A 41 -2.51 -42.50 31.63
C VAL A 41 -1.79 -43.51 30.73
N GLY A 42 -1.18 -44.53 31.36
CA GLY A 42 -0.45 -45.57 30.64
C GLY A 42 1.07 -45.51 30.73
N GLU A 43 1.67 -44.47 31.32
CA GLU A 43 3.14 -44.35 31.48
C GLU A 43 3.76 -45.48 32.32
N SER A 44 3.00 -46.08 33.24
CA SER A 44 3.44 -47.23 34.04
C SER A 44 3.28 -48.58 33.35
N ALA A 45 2.71 -48.62 32.17
CA ALA A 45 2.50 -49.85 31.38
C ALA A 45 3.55 -50.00 30.24
N LEU A 46 4.37 -48.97 30.04
CA LEU A 46 5.43 -48.99 29.02
C LEU A 46 6.76 -49.31 29.67
N SER A 47 7.59 -50.11 28.98
CA SER A 47 8.98 -50.33 29.37
C SER A 47 9.78 -49.00 29.24
N ALA A 48 10.85 -48.85 30.01
CA ALA A 48 11.66 -47.63 29.97
C ALA A 48 12.22 -47.31 28.56
N ASP A 49 12.33 -48.33 27.72
CA ASP A 49 12.82 -48.22 26.33
C ASP A 49 11.71 -47.80 25.35
N ASP A 50 10.41 -47.92 25.73
CA ASP A 50 9.27 -47.55 24.91
C ASP A 50 8.71 -46.15 25.24
N ILE A 51 9.31 -45.47 26.22
CA ILE A 51 8.92 -44.09 26.54
C ILE A 51 9.50 -43.17 25.46
N LEU A 52 8.65 -42.73 24.55
CA LEU A 52 9.00 -41.65 23.63
C LEU A 52 9.38 -40.41 24.45
N ASN A 53 10.65 -40.17 24.60
CA ASN A 53 11.17 -38.94 25.17
C ASN A 53 10.92 -37.80 24.15
N SER A 54 9.70 -37.28 24.11
CA SER A 54 9.39 -36.09 23.31
C SER A 54 10.04 -34.89 23.98
N GLY A 55 11.34 -34.76 23.78
CA GLY A 55 12.04 -33.52 24.08
C GLY A 55 11.45 -32.43 23.17
N GLY A 56 10.60 -31.54 23.72
CA GLY A 56 10.21 -30.36 23.02
C GLY A 56 11.44 -29.51 22.76
N ILE A 57 11.85 -29.39 21.51
CA ILE A 57 12.85 -28.41 21.11
C ILE A 57 12.07 -27.09 20.92
N ASP A 58 12.28 -26.14 21.81
CA ASP A 58 11.70 -24.80 21.77
C ASP A 58 12.62 -23.78 21.07
N THR A 59 13.79 -24.24 20.65
CA THR A 59 14.79 -23.37 20.03
C THR A 59 15.18 -23.91 18.66
N PHE A 60 15.02 -23.09 17.63
CA PHE A 60 15.43 -23.38 16.27
C PHE A 60 16.51 -22.39 15.84
N SER A 61 17.56 -22.88 15.24
CA SER A 61 18.54 -22.03 14.57
C SER A 61 18.11 -21.81 13.11
N LEU A 62 17.79 -20.57 12.77
CA LEU A 62 17.51 -20.16 11.41
C LEU A 62 18.76 -19.53 10.80
N LYS A 63 19.16 -20.00 9.63
CA LYS A 63 20.12 -19.30 8.79
C LYS A 63 19.32 -18.57 7.71
N THR A 64 19.36 -17.25 7.75
CA THR A 64 18.78 -16.40 6.71
C THR A 64 19.90 -15.79 5.89
N PHE A 65 19.67 -15.64 4.59
CA PHE A 65 20.57 -14.94 3.68
C PHE A 65 19.74 -14.20 2.67
N SER A 66 20.24 -13.04 2.26
CA SER A 66 19.66 -12.27 1.17
C SER A 66 20.26 -12.74 -0.14
N ILE A 67 19.42 -13.02 -1.11
CA ILE A 67 19.82 -13.31 -2.49
C ILE A 67 19.54 -12.04 -3.29
N VAL A 68 20.54 -11.60 -4.03
CA VAL A 68 20.35 -10.48 -4.97
C VAL A 68 19.55 -11.00 -6.16
N GLU A 69 18.41 -10.39 -6.41
CA GLU A 69 17.62 -10.62 -7.62
C GLU A 69 18.29 -9.84 -8.76
N ASP A 70 18.65 -10.51 -9.85
CA ASP A 70 19.34 -9.86 -10.96
C ASP A 70 18.42 -8.88 -11.72
N SER A 71 17.14 -9.20 -11.83
CA SER A 71 16.19 -8.35 -12.54
C SER A 71 14.73 -8.68 -12.19
N ILE A 72 13.94 -7.63 -11.99
CA ILE A 72 12.50 -7.75 -11.79
C ILE A 72 11.83 -7.23 -13.05
N SER A 73 11.01 -8.07 -13.70
CA SER A 73 10.24 -7.66 -14.89
C SER A 73 9.19 -6.61 -14.52
N THR A 74 9.18 -5.52 -15.27
CA THR A 74 8.23 -4.42 -15.12
C THR A 74 7.27 -4.31 -16.31
N LYS A 75 7.24 -5.33 -17.17
CA LYS A 75 6.35 -5.39 -18.32
C LYS A 75 4.91 -5.60 -17.88
N ASN A 76 4.01 -4.73 -18.33
CA ASN A 76 2.56 -4.80 -18.08
C ASN A 76 2.21 -5.04 -16.59
N PRO A 77 2.67 -4.19 -15.68
CA PRO A 77 2.34 -4.34 -14.27
C PRO A 77 0.85 -4.04 -14.03
N ARG A 78 0.27 -4.65 -13.01
CA ARG A 78 -1.11 -4.33 -12.62
C ARG A 78 -1.26 -2.86 -12.19
N PHE A 79 -0.22 -2.32 -11.55
CA PHE A 79 -0.15 -0.92 -11.15
C PHE A 79 1.15 -0.32 -11.62
N ASN A 80 1.08 0.84 -12.21
CA ASN A 80 2.24 1.69 -12.43
C ASN A 80 2.57 2.40 -11.11
N LEU A 81 3.83 2.42 -10.74
CA LEU A 81 4.30 3.09 -9.53
C LEU A 81 4.83 4.48 -9.89
N LEU A 82 4.41 5.50 -9.12
CA LEU A 82 4.85 6.88 -9.33
C LEU A 82 5.02 7.59 -8.00
N GLY A 83 6.16 8.18 -7.77
CA GLY A 83 6.40 8.96 -6.57
C GLY A 83 7.82 8.85 -6.05
N SER A 84 8.05 9.39 -4.86
CA SER A 84 9.30 9.29 -4.14
C SER A 84 9.03 9.25 -2.64
N PHE A 85 9.76 8.40 -1.94
CA PHE A 85 9.68 8.25 -0.49
C PHE A 85 11.09 8.20 0.08
N ASN A 86 11.37 9.03 1.07
CA ASN A 86 12.66 9.06 1.77
C ASN A 86 12.56 8.25 3.07
N ASP A 87 12.90 6.97 2.98
CA ASP A 87 12.91 6.07 4.12
C ASP A 87 14.09 6.39 5.06
N PRO A 88 13.88 6.52 6.38
CA PRO A 88 14.95 6.86 7.32
C PRO A 88 16.02 5.75 7.47
N VAL A 89 15.75 4.52 7.04
CA VAL A 89 16.66 3.37 7.14
C VAL A 89 17.23 3.00 5.78
N PHE A 90 16.38 2.94 4.74
CA PHE A 90 16.74 2.46 3.41
C PHE A 90 17.09 3.59 2.42
N GLY A 91 16.89 4.86 2.81
CA GLY A 91 17.15 6.01 1.96
C GLY A 91 15.99 6.29 0.98
N THR A 92 16.29 7.02 -0.09
CA THR A 92 15.28 7.47 -1.04
C THR A 92 14.94 6.38 -2.05
N THR A 93 13.65 6.07 -2.17
CA THR A 93 13.08 5.24 -3.22
C THR A 93 12.32 6.14 -4.18
N GLU A 94 12.61 6.03 -5.46
CA GLU A 94 11.91 6.74 -6.54
C GLU A 94 11.26 5.74 -7.48
N ALA A 95 10.05 6.05 -7.91
CA ALA A 95 9.31 5.26 -8.88
C ALA A 95 8.82 6.15 -10.02
N SER A 96 9.03 5.69 -11.22
CA SER A 96 8.62 6.32 -12.48
C SER A 96 8.18 5.26 -13.47
N PHE A 97 7.41 5.62 -14.49
CA PHE A 97 6.97 4.65 -15.48
C PHE A 97 6.87 5.24 -16.88
N TYR A 98 7.06 4.37 -17.86
CA TYR A 98 6.85 4.62 -19.28
C TYR A 98 5.53 3.99 -19.69
N THR A 99 4.75 4.67 -20.52
CA THR A 99 3.48 4.13 -21.02
C THR A 99 3.24 4.57 -22.46
N GLN A 100 2.74 3.65 -23.27
CA GLN A 100 2.13 3.98 -24.54
C GLN A 100 0.67 4.38 -24.32
N ILE A 101 0.17 5.20 -25.21
CA ILE A 101 -1.23 5.66 -25.23
C ILE A 101 -1.84 5.21 -26.55
N SER A 102 -3.07 4.79 -26.51
CA SER A 102 -3.88 4.50 -27.68
C SER A 102 -5.10 5.40 -27.76
N LEU A 103 -5.54 5.68 -28.95
CA LEU A 103 -6.77 6.41 -29.19
C LEU A 103 -7.99 5.53 -28.89
N SER A 104 -9.00 6.08 -28.24
CA SER A 104 -10.29 5.41 -28.02
C SER A 104 -11.18 5.42 -29.26
N GLY A 105 -10.86 6.22 -30.25
CA GLY A 105 -11.53 6.32 -31.56
C GLY A 105 -10.59 6.91 -32.58
N PHE A 106 -10.83 6.64 -33.87
CA PHE A 106 -9.99 7.07 -34.96
C PHE A 106 -10.63 8.18 -35.77
N SER A 107 -9.79 9.03 -36.33
CA SER A 107 -10.17 10.16 -37.19
C SER A 107 -11.36 10.95 -36.62
N PRO A 108 -11.30 11.38 -35.32
CA PRO A 108 -12.36 12.20 -34.77
C PRO A 108 -12.45 13.51 -35.55
N ASP A 109 -13.68 13.96 -35.81
CA ASP A 109 -13.92 15.27 -36.41
C ASP A 109 -13.98 16.33 -35.31
N PHE A 110 -12.92 17.09 -35.15
CA PHE A 110 -12.88 18.23 -34.23
C PHE A 110 -13.35 19.54 -34.88
N GLY A 111 -13.77 19.50 -36.15
CA GLY A 111 -14.10 20.67 -36.95
C GLY A 111 -12.85 21.44 -37.41
N ILE A 112 -12.93 22.76 -37.49
CA ILE A 112 -11.79 23.58 -37.86
C ILE A 112 -10.87 23.72 -36.63
N LEU A 113 -9.74 22.99 -36.61
CA LEU A 113 -8.82 22.99 -35.48
C LEU A 113 -8.35 24.39 -35.05
N GLY A 114 -8.27 25.34 -35.99
CA GLY A 114 -7.92 26.73 -35.73
C GLY A 114 -8.93 27.45 -34.82
N ASP A 115 -10.19 27.01 -34.81
CA ASP A 115 -11.29 27.59 -34.04
C ASP A 115 -11.47 26.86 -32.69
N VAL A 116 -10.81 25.73 -32.48
CA VAL A 116 -10.90 24.95 -31.23
C VAL A 116 -10.09 25.61 -30.13
N ILE A 117 -10.74 25.91 -29.00
CA ILE A 117 -10.09 26.37 -27.78
C ILE A 117 -9.95 25.17 -26.85
N ILE A 118 -8.72 24.87 -26.44
CA ILE A 118 -8.43 23.81 -25.49
C ILE A 118 -8.30 24.43 -24.10
N ASP A 119 -9.28 24.19 -23.24
CA ASP A 119 -9.30 24.72 -21.89
C ASP A 119 -8.31 24.00 -20.97
N SER A 120 -8.20 22.67 -21.11
CA SER A 120 -7.29 21.84 -20.33
C SER A 120 -7.00 20.52 -21.02
N PHE A 121 -5.81 19.99 -20.75
CA PHE A 121 -5.42 18.63 -21.12
C PHE A 121 -4.85 17.93 -19.91
N ILE A 122 -5.41 16.79 -19.51
CA ILE A 122 -5.12 16.14 -18.24
C ILE A 122 -4.77 14.67 -18.45
N ALA A 123 -3.61 14.26 -17.95
CA ALA A 123 -3.31 12.85 -17.74
C ALA A 123 -3.94 12.41 -16.41
N ALA A 124 -4.91 11.50 -16.47
CA ALA A 124 -5.69 11.07 -15.31
C ALA A 124 -5.49 9.57 -15.05
N PHE A 125 -5.13 9.22 -13.80
CA PHE A 125 -4.90 7.85 -13.37
C PHE A 125 -5.71 7.54 -12.13
N ARG A 126 -6.43 6.43 -12.12
CA ARG A 126 -7.12 5.95 -10.91
C ARG A 126 -6.10 5.46 -9.90
N TYR A 127 -6.34 5.74 -8.63
CA TYR A 127 -5.52 5.20 -7.56
C TYR A 127 -5.92 3.75 -7.26
N GLY A 128 -4.95 2.84 -7.31
CA GLY A 128 -5.07 1.48 -6.78
C GLY A 128 -4.58 1.35 -5.34
N GLY A 129 -3.86 2.37 -4.85
CA GLY A 129 -3.32 2.44 -3.50
C GLY A 129 -2.14 3.39 -3.39
N TYR A 130 -1.48 3.37 -2.25
CA TYR A 130 -0.26 4.15 -2.02
C TYR A 130 0.54 3.58 -0.84
N TYR A 131 1.82 3.96 -0.77
CA TYR A 131 2.72 3.71 0.34
C TYR A 131 3.37 5.02 0.79
N GLY A 132 3.59 5.19 2.09
CA GLY A 132 4.26 6.36 2.68
C GLY A 132 3.29 7.43 3.18
N ALA A 133 3.83 8.60 3.52
CA ALA A 133 3.08 9.75 4.01
C ALA A 133 2.68 10.65 2.84
N MET A 134 1.39 11.03 2.76
CA MET A 134 0.93 11.95 1.73
C MET A 134 1.68 13.27 1.81
N SER A 135 2.38 13.60 0.75
CA SER A 135 3.10 14.85 0.55
C SER A 135 2.94 15.32 -0.88
N GLU A 136 3.16 16.60 -1.09
CA GLU A 136 3.16 17.21 -2.40
C GLU A 136 4.36 16.71 -3.21
N HIS A 137 4.12 16.42 -4.49
CA HIS A 137 5.15 16.04 -5.44
C HIS A 137 5.16 17.03 -6.61
N LEU A 138 6.34 17.30 -7.13
CA LEU A 138 6.50 17.96 -8.43
C LEU A 138 6.51 16.87 -9.50
N PHE A 139 5.43 16.77 -10.26
CA PHE A 139 5.31 15.83 -11.37
C PHE A 139 5.93 16.43 -12.63
N GLU A 140 6.61 15.58 -13.37
CA GLU A 140 7.18 15.88 -14.67
C GLU A 140 6.76 14.80 -15.68
N VAL A 141 6.45 15.22 -16.88
CA VAL A 141 6.03 14.32 -17.97
C VAL A 141 6.80 14.64 -19.24
N TYR A 142 7.37 13.63 -19.87
CA TYR A 142 8.16 13.77 -21.06
C TYR A 142 7.66 12.84 -22.17
N GLU A 143 7.73 13.26 -23.39
CA GLU A 143 7.48 12.39 -24.54
C GLU A 143 8.65 11.42 -24.72
N ILE A 144 8.35 10.15 -25.01
CA ILE A 144 9.35 9.12 -25.28
C ILE A 144 9.87 9.28 -26.71
N ASP A 145 11.18 9.17 -26.89
CA ASP A 145 11.87 9.31 -28.19
C ASP A 145 12.42 7.96 -28.70
N GLN A 146 11.80 6.86 -28.29
CA GLN A 146 12.18 5.50 -28.68
C GLN A 146 10.94 4.61 -28.77
N ASP A 147 10.92 3.70 -29.73
CA ASP A 147 9.87 2.68 -29.81
C ASP A 147 9.90 1.77 -28.60
N LEU A 148 8.73 1.59 -27.97
CA LEU A 148 8.51 0.56 -26.96
C LEU A 148 7.83 -0.64 -27.61
N SER A 149 8.43 -1.81 -27.49
CA SER A 149 7.89 -3.04 -28.05
C SER A 149 7.18 -3.87 -26.98
N ALA A 150 5.94 -4.28 -27.28
CA ALA A 150 5.20 -5.21 -26.43
C ALA A 150 5.87 -6.58 -26.31
N ASP A 151 6.74 -6.95 -27.26
CA ASP A 151 7.46 -8.23 -27.25
C ASP A 151 8.79 -8.18 -26.49
N SER A 152 9.28 -6.98 -26.17
CA SER A 152 10.51 -6.79 -25.40
C SER A 152 10.31 -7.05 -23.91
N SER A 153 11.40 -7.45 -23.25
CA SER A 153 11.45 -7.55 -21.78
C SER A 153 11.94 -6.23 -21.21
N TYR A 154 11.21 -5.69 -20.25
CA TYR A 154 11.58 -4.48 -19.52
C TYR A 154 11.76 -4.81 -18.02
N TYR A 155 12.72 -4.15 -17.41
CA TYR A 155 13.11 -4.35 -16.03
C TYR A 155 13.13 -3.03 -15.27
N GLY A 156 13.20 -3.07 -13.94
CA GLY A 156 13.20 -1.87 -13.11
C GLY A 156 14.34 -0.87 -13.39
N PHE A 157 15.39 -1.29 -14.06
CA PHE A 157 16.51 -0.46 -14.51
C PHE A 157 16.47 -0.06 -15.99
N SER A 158 15.48 -0.53 -16.75
CA SER A 158 15.34 -0.17 -18.17
C SER A 158 14.97 1.30 -18.30
N THR A 159 15.67 1.98 -19.19
CA THR A 159 15.42 3.40 -19.49
C THR A 159 15.22 3.58 -21.00
N ALA A 160 14.38 4.52 -21.36
CA ALA A 160 14.20 4.96 -22.73
C ALA A 160 14.52 6.46 -22.83
N PRO A 161 15.16 6.93 -23.93
CA PRO A 161 15.37 8.34 -24.17
C PRO A 161 14.04 9.08 -24.27
N THR A 162 14.04 10.33 -23.84
CA THR A 162 12.88 11.21 -23.86
C THR A 162 13.23 12.52 -24.57
N LYS A 163 12.23 13.18 -25.15
CA LYS A 163 12.39 14.56 -25.61
C LYS A 163 12.62 15.48 -24.42
N PRO A 164 13.35 16.58 -24.57
CA PRO A 164 13.78 17.41 -23.45
C PRO A 164 12.67 18.30 -22.85
N LEU A 165 11.54 18.44 -23.54
CA LEU A 165 10.45 19.32 -23.10
C LEU A 165 9.62 18.64 -22.03
N ASN A 166 9.54 19.24 -20.84
CA ASN A 166 8.56 18.86 -19.85
C ASN A 166 7.17 19.33 -20.28
N LEU A 167 6.26 18.39 -20.42
CA LEU A 167 4.88 18.63 -20.87
C LEU A 167 3.97 19.16 -19.74
N VAL A 168 4.43 19.15 -18.49
CA VAL A 168 3.66 19.74 -17.37
C VAL A 168 3.96 21.24 -17.34
N PRO A 169 2.94 22.11 -17.38
CA PRO A 169 3.14 23.53 -17.28
C PRO A 169 3.83 23.91 -15.96
N THR A 170 4.89 24.71 -16.06
CA THR A 170 5.61 25.19 -14.86
C THR A 170 5.05 26.51 -14.33
N ALA A 171 4.21 27.18 -15.13
CA ALA A 171 3.50 28.38 -14.70
C ALA A 171 2.57 28.06 -13.52
N ASN A 172 2.50 28.96 -12.55
CA ASN A 172 1.62 28.84 -11.38
C ASN A 172 1.80 27.56 -10.53
N ASN A 173 2.97 26.88 -10.60
CA ASN A 173 3.27 25.65 -9.87
C ASN A 173 2.30 24.50 -10.18
N GLU A 174 1.75 24.41 -11.37
CA GLU A 174 0.76 23.39 -11.76
C GLU A 174 1.29 21.96 -11.67
N GLY A 175 2.60 21.77 -11.72
CA GLY A 175 3.25 20.47 -11.50
C GLY A 175 3.31 20.01 -10.03
N TYR A 176 3.07 20.92 -9.06
CA TYR A 176 3.03 20.58 -7.64
C TYR A 176 1.63 20.08 -7.28
N ILE A 177 1.51 18.81 -7.03
CA ILE A 177 0.22 18.17 -6.74
C ILE A 177 0.32 17.39 -5.43
N LEU A 178 -0.60 17.66 -4.50
CA LEU A 178 -0.84 16.81 -3.34
C LEU A 178 -1.79 15.68 -3.73
N PRO A 179 -1.33 14.42 -3.77
CA PRO A 179 -2.17 13.28 -4.11
C PRO A 179 -3.31 13.11 -3.11
N LYS A 180 -4.51 12.77 -3.62
CA LYS A 180 -5.73 12.60 -2.81
C LYS A 180 -6.40 11.25 -3.08
N PRO A 181 -5.76 10.12 -2.71
CA PRO A 181 -6.24 8.79 -3.08
C PRO A 181 -7.57 8.38 -2.43
N LEU A 182 -8.01 9.09 -1.40
CA LEU A 182 -9.28 8.83 -0.70
C LEU A 182 -10.38 9.85 -1.01
N THR A 183 -10.10 10.81 -1.90
CA THR A 183 -11.06 11.89 -2.22
C THR A 183 -11.51 11.76 -3.66
N GLN A 184 -12.81 11.72 -3.88
CA GLN A 184 -13.38 11.75 -5.22
C GLN A 184 -12.94 13.00 -5.97
N ALA A 185 -12.72 12.86 -7.28
CA ALA A 185 -12.40 13.98 -8.15
C ALA A 185 -13.67 14.53 -8.81
N VAL A 186 -13.70 15.84 -9.03
CA VAL A 186 -14.75 16.51 -9.80
C VAL A 186 -14.22 16.78 -11.21
N VAL A 187 -14.93 16.32 -12.22
CA VAL A 187 -14.60 16.48 -13.62
C VAL A 187 -15.79 17.09 -14.34
N GLY A 188 -15.71 18.39 -14.65
CA GLY A 188 -16.88 19.13 -15.13
C GLY A 188 -18.00 19.13 -14.09
N ALA A 189 -19.15 18.59 -14.44
CA ALA A 189 -20.31 18.43 -13.55
C ALA A 189 -20.34 17.09 -12.80
N ASP A 190 -19.45 16.16 -13.13
CA ASP A 190 -19.47 14.80 -12.62
C ASP A 190 -18.50 14.58 -11.46
N THR A 191 -18.89 13.70 -10.53
CA THR A 191 -18.03 13.22 -9.47
C THR A 191 -17.56 11.81 -9.82
N VAL A 192 -16.24 11.62 -9.93
CA VAL A 192 -15.63 10.37 -10.34
C VAL A 192 -14.78 9.77 -9.21
N ALA A 193 -14.39 8.51 -9.37
CA ALA A 193 -13.50 7.84 -8.43
C ALA A 193 -12.20 8.64 -8.21
N PRO A 194 -11.55 8.51 -7.03
CA PRO A 194 -10.29 9.18 -6.76
C PRO A 194 -9.26 8.92 -7.86
N GLN A 195 -8.65 9.97 -8.37
CA GLN A 195 -7.64 9.87 -9.43
C GLN A 195 -6.56 10.95 -9.28
N LEU A 196 -5.35 10.60 -9.65
CA LEU A 196 -4.28 11.55 -9.89
C LEU A 196 -4.56 12.25 -11.22
N ARG A 197 -4.52 13.57 -11.21
CA ARG A 197 -4.76 14.41 -12.40
C ARG A 197 -3.57 15.32 -12.59
N ILE A 198 -2.78 15.06 -13.63
CA ILE A 198 -1.59 15.83 -13.98
C ILE A 198 -1.95 16.70 -15.19
N PRO A 199 -1.91 18.04 -15.07
CA PRO A 199 -2.12 18.93 -16.20
C PRO A 199 -0.99 18.82 -17.20
N LEU A 200 -1.33 18.80 -18.48
CA LEU A 200 -0.38 18.82 -19.58
C LEU A 200 -0.60 20.08 -20.42
N ASP A 201 0.46 20.47 -21.12
CA ASP A 201 0.46 21.65 -21.96
C ASP A 201 -0.59 21.58 -23.08
N THR A 202 -1.33 22.66 -23.29
CA THR A 202 -2.38 22.73 -24.33
C THR A 202 -1.83 22.80 -25.76
N VAL A 203 -0.59 23.24 -25.94
CA VAL A 203 0.10 23.15 -27.24
C VAL A 203 0.35 21.69 -27.60
N PHE A 204 0.79 20.88 -26.63
CA PHE A 204 0.92 19.44 -26.79
C PHE A 204 -0.45 18.78 -27.06
N ALA A 205 -1.52 19.21 -26.37
CA ALA A 205 -2.86 18.72 -26.63
C ALA A 205 -3.29 18.96 -28.10
N ARG A 206 -2.97 20.14 -28.65
CA ARG A 206 -3.27 20.46 -30.04
C ARG A 206 -2.50 19.54 -30.99
N GLN A 207 -1.23 19.29 -30.76
CA GLN A 207 -0.45 18.35 -31.56
C GLN A 207 -1.06 16.94 -31.54
N MET A 208 -1.54 16.50 -30.39
CA MET A 208 -2.23 15.20 -30.24
C MET A 208 -3.55 15.16 -31.01
N MET A 209 -4.32 16.26 -31.01
CA MET A 209 -5.56 16.38 -31.80
C MET A 209 -5.27 16.32 -33.30
N GLU A 210 -4.30 17.11 -33.79
CA GLU A 210 -3.88 17.13 -35.19
C GLU A 210 -3.43 15.74 -35.63
N MET A 211 -2.68 15.02 -34.83
CA MET A 211 -2.25 13.66 -35.10
C MET A 211 -3.46 12.70 -35.15
N ALA A 212 -4.37 12.79 -34.19
CA ALA A 212 -5.53 11.91 -34.08
C ALA A 212 -6.50 12.04 -35.27
N GLU A 213 -6.59 13.22 -35.91
CA GLU A 213 -7.43 13.42 -37.12
C GLU A 213 -6.96 12.67 -38.34
N VAL A 214 -5.63 12.46 -38.48
CA VAL A 214 -5.04 11.95 -39.70
C VAL A 214 -4.70 10.47 -39.65
N VAL A 215 -4.54 9.87 -38.46
CA VAL A 215 -4.18 8.46 -38.32
C VAL A 215 -5.38 7.55 -38.53
N ALA A 216 -5.15 6.44 -39.22
CA ALA A 216 -6.19 5.46 -39.54
C ALA A 216 -6.41 4.45 -38.44
N ASP A 217 -5.39 4.15 -37.64
CA ASP A 217 -5.45 3.18 -36.53
C ASP A 217 -4.41 3.48 -35.41
N ASN A 218 -4.43 2.66 -34.37
CA ASN A 218 -3.48 2.80 -33.26
C ASN A 218 -2.05 2.42 -33.62
N ASN A 219 -1.81 1.60 -34.63
CA ASN A 219 -0.44 1.28 -35.06
C ASN A 219 0.21 2.52 -35.66
N GLU A 220 -0.50 3.18 -36.59
CA GLU A 220 -0.04 4.45 -37.15
C GLU A 220 0.11 5.54 -36.11
N PHE A 221 -0.82 5.59 -35.12
CA PHE A 221 -0.70 6.52 -34.01
C PHE A 221 0.57 6.28 -33.19
N ILE A 222 0.87 5.03 -32.83
CA ILE A 222 2.05 4.65 -32.02
C ILE A 222 3.34 4.85 -32.80
N GLU A 223 3.34 4.69 -34.13
CA GLU A 223 4.48 5.01 -34.97
C GLU A 223 4.85 6.49 -34.94
N ASN A 224 3.87 7.37 -34.81
CA ASN A 224 4.07 8.82 -34.74
C ASN A 224 4.24 9.33 -33.30
N PHE A 225 3.64 8.64 -32.32
CA PHE A 225 3.68 8.99 -30.89
C PHE A 225 4.10 7.79 -30.04
N LYS A 226 5.33 7.80 -29.54
CA LYS A 226 5.94 6.64 -28.86
C LYS A 226 5.43 6.41 -27.44
N GLY A 227 4.85 7.42 -26.80
CA GLY A 227 4.32 7.37 -25.45
C GLY A 227 4.84 8.47 -24.54
N LEU A 228 4.55 8.34 -23.26
CA LEU A 228 4.91 9.28 -22.22
C LEU A 228 5.70 8.62 -21.09
N PHE A 229 6.64 9.36 -20.53
CA PHE A 229 7.39 9.04 -19.34
C PHE A 229 6.93 9.93 -18.20
N PHE A 230 6.45 9.32 -17.12
CA PHE A 230 6.01 10.00 -15.92
C PHE A 230 7.03 9.82 -14.80
N LYS A 231 7.45 10.90 -14.18
CA LYS A 231 8.33 10.87 -13.02
C LYS A 231 7.99 12.00 -12.03
N VAL A 232 8.62 11.97 -10.88
CA VAL A 232 8.56 13.05 -9.89
C VAL A 232 9.95 13.66 -9.69
N ASN A 233 9.98 14.94 -9.39
CA ASN A 233 11.19 15.65 -8.99
C ASN A 233 11.05 16.07 -7.54
N ASN A 234 11.68 15.30 -6.63
CA ASN A 234 11.53 15.47 -5.19
C ASN A 234 12.86 15.70 -4.49
N SER A 235 13.70 16.51 -5.04
CA SER A 235 15.05 16.81 -4.52
C SER A 235 15.09 17.33 -3.08
N ALA A 236 13.96 17.54 -2.40
CA ALA A 236 13.88 18.20 -1.10
C ALA A 236 13.00 17.49 -0.05
N GLN A 237 12.71 16.19 -0.19
CA GLN A 237 11.89 15.50 0.82
C GLN A 237 12.71 15.12 2.05
N GLY A 238 12.23 15.50 3.25
CA GLY A 238 12.79 15.11 4.52
C GLY A 238 12.63 13.60 4.81
N GLN A 239 13.36 13.09 5.80
CA GLN A 239 13.23 11.70 6.25
C GLN A 239 11.79 11.37 6.66
N GLY A 240 11.29 10.21 6.25
CA GLY A 240 9.93 9.75 6.50
C GLY A 240 8.86 10.47 5.67
N GLN A 241 9.27 11.34 4.75
CA GLN A 241 8.36 12.10 3.88
C GLN A 241 8.27 11.47 2.49
N GLY A 242 7.16 11.75 1.82
CA GLY A 242 6.90 11.26 0.48
C GLY A 242 5.99 10.05 0.43
N ASN A 243 5.60 9.71 -0.78
CA ASN A 243 4.75 8.56 -1.04
C ASN A 243 5.02 7.98 -2.43
N ILE A 244 4.73 6.71 -2.58
CA ILE A 244 4.68 6.00 -3.86
C ILE A 244 3.21 5.69 -4.14
N LEU A 245 2.71 6.18 -5.23
CA LEU A 245 1.34 5.98 -5.69
C LEU A 245 1.27 4.71 -6.53
N TYR A 246 0.21 3.95 -6.36
CA TYR A 246 -0.14 2.79 -7.20
C TYR A 246 -1.26 3.25 -8.13
N LEU A 247 -0.94 3.36 -9.40
CA LEU A 247 -1.84 3.87 -10.43
C LEU A 247 -2.31 2.70 -11.30
N GLU A 248 -3.62 2.57 -11.47
CA GLU A 248 -4.18 1.52 -12.32
C GLU A 248 -3.73 1.70 -13.76
N SER A 249 -3.17 0.64 -14.36
CA SER A 249 -3.01 0.55 -15.80
C SER A 249 -4.28 -0.05 -16.38
N THR A 250 -4.97 0.73 -17.19
CA THR A 250 -6.07 0.21 -18.03
C THR A 250 -5.43 -0.40 -19.28
N ASN A 251 -5.52 -1.72 -19.41
CA ASN A 251 -5.25 -2.41 -20.67
C ASN A 251 -6.44 -2.28 -21.60
#